data_6a359625a8df408444f4fc98658d367b
#
_entry.id   6a359625a8df408444f4fc98658d367b
#
_cell.length_a   1.000
_cell.length_b   1.000
_cell.length_c   1.000
_cell.angle_alpha   90.00
_cell.angle_beta   90.00
_cell.angle_gamma   90.00
#
_symmetry.space_group_name_H-M   'P 1'
#
loop_
_entity.id
_entity.type
_entity.pdbx_description
1 polymer ?
#
loop_
_entity_poly.entity_id
_entity_poly.type
_entity_poly.pdbx_seq_one_letter_code
_entity_poly.pdbx_strand_id
1 'polypeptide(L)'
;EKYLKLPNVHLGIDPEFSMKTGIRPGKIVGTLDAVDINFAANYLAKIVKENNLTPKILVIHRYTQNMVTNYQDIKPLPEVQIVMHMDGWGVEPKKINTYQQFIYPEPVQFTGFKLFYKNDTLEPGTSVFSPEELLKLSPKPIYIQYQ
;
A
#
# COMPACT_ATOMS: atom_id res chain seq x y z
N GLU A 1 -11.82 9.81 12.22
CA GLU A 1 -12.39 10.91 11.41
C GLU A 1 -11.68 12.24 11.68
N LYS A 2 -11.55 12.67 12.96
CA LYS A 2 -11.00 13.99 13.34
C LYS A 2 -9.68 14.32 12.62
N TYR A 3 -8.73 13.39 12.62
CA TYR A 3 -7.41 13.60 12.02
C TYR A 3 -7.43 13.61 10.49
N LEU A 4 -8.33 12.85 9.86
CA LEU A 4 -8.46 12.81 8.40
C LEU A 4 -8.99 14.12 7.80
N LYS A 5 -9.48 15.05 8.62
CA LYS A 5 -9.84 16.41 8.20
C LYS A 5 -8.63 17.33 8.07
N LEU A 6 -7.48 16.93 8.61
CA LEU A 6 -6.24 17.70 8.43
C LEU A 6 -5.69 17.46 7.01
N PRO A 7 -5.27 18.52 6.29
CA PRO A 7 -4.88 18.40 4.88
C PRO A 7 -3.72 17.43 4.63
N ASN A 8 -2.78 17.33 5.55
CA ASN A 8 -1.56 16.51 5.45
C ASN A 8 -1.69 15.12 6.11
N VAL A 9 -2.88 14.71 6.53
CA VAL A 9 -3.13 13.38 7.10
C VAL A 9 -3.87 12.53 6.07
N HIS A 10 -3.30 11.37 5.77
CA HIS A 10 -3.79 10.39 4.79
C HIS A 10 -4.17 9.09 5.49
N LEU A 11 -4.67 8.10 4.75
CA LEU A 11 -5.08 6.80 5.30
C LEU A 11 -4.23 5.67 4.72
N GLY A 12 -3.63 4.87 5.60
CA GLY A 12 -3.09 3.57 5.25
C GLY A 12 -4.03 2.47 5.74
N ILE A 13 -4.23 1.45 4.93
CA ILE A 13 -4.92 0.22 5.31
C ILE A 13 -3.99 -0.96 5.10
N ASP A 14 -4.05 -1.91 6.03
CA ASP A 14 -3.19 -3.07 6.02
C ASP A 14 -4.01 -4.36 5.97
N PRO A 15 -4.16 -4.96 4.78
CA PRO A 15 -4.89 -6.20 4.61
C PRO A 15 -4.34 -7.36 5.45
N GLU A 16 -3.04 -7.35 5.78
CA GLU A 16 -2.40 -8.40 6.59
C GLU A 16 -3.15 -8.68 7.89
N PHE A 17 -3.71 -7.64 8.49
CA PHE A 17 -4.42 -7.71 9.77
C PHE A 17 -5.94 -7.85 9.64
N SER A 18 -6.48 -7.93 8.43
CA SER A 18 -7.91 -8.12 8.19
C SER A 18 -8.31 -9.60 8.29
N MET A 19 -8.66 -10.04 9.49
CA MET A 19 -8.97 -11.44 9.81
C MET A 19 -10.44 -11.78 9.59
N LYS A 20 -10.86 -12.04 8.36
CA LYS A 20 -12.25 -12.42 8.02
C LYS A 20 -12.65 -13.81 8.53
N THR A 21 -11.68 -14.66 8.87
CA THR A 21 -11.91 -16.05 9.31
C THR A 21 -11.96 -16.20 10.83
N GLY A 22 -11.76 -15.13 11.60
CA GLY A 22 -11.65 -15.17 13.05
C GLY A 22 -10.33 -15.74 13.59
N ILE A 23 -9.40 -16.12 12.71
CA ILE A 23 -8.05 -16.55 13.11
C ILE A 23 -7.28 -15.34 13.66
N ARG A 24 -6.48 -15.55 14.68
CA ARG A 24 -5.69 -14.45 15.28
C ARG A 24 -4.68 -13.87 14.29
N PRO A 25 -4.49 -12.53 14.25
CA PRO A 25 -3.42 -11.90 13.49
C PRO A 25 -2.05 -12.54 13.74
N GLY A 26 -1.21 -12.61 12.71
CA GLY A 26 0.12 -13.22 12.77
C GLY A 26 0.15 -14.75 12.61
N LYS A 27 -1.00 -15.42 12.51
CA LYS A 27 -1.08 -16.86 12.18
C LYS A 27 -1.26 -17.11 10.69
N ILE A 28 -1.98 -16.24 10.04
CA ILE A 28 -2.14 -16.20 8.59
C ILE A 28 -2.07 -14.74 8.14
N VAL A 29 -1.80 -14.52 6.86
CA VAL A 29 -1.91 -13.19 6.24
C VAL A 29 -3.39 -12.95 5.95
N GLY A 30 -3.91 -11.79 6.35
CA GLY A 30 -5.28 -11.38 6.13
C GLY A 30 -5.55 -10.90 4.70
N THR A 31 -6.77 -10.45 4.44
CA THR A 31 -7.21 -10.02 3.11
C THR A 31 -8.23 -8.88 3.21
N LEU A 32 -8.18 -7.98 2.24
CA LEU A 32 -9.25 -7.03 1.91
C LEU A 32 -9.73 -7.29 0.49
N ASP A 33 -11.03 -7.31 0.32
CA ASP A 33 -11.66 -7.35 -1.00
C ASP A 33 -11.81 -5.93 -1.56
N ALA A 34 -12.01 -5.81 -2.88
CA ALA A 34 -12.30 -4.53 -3.52
C ALA A 34 -13.47 -3.78 -2.86
N VAL A 35 -14.46 -4.48 -2.32
CA VAL A 35 -15.59 -3.88 -1.59
C VAL A 35 -15.11 -3.15 -0.32
N ASP A 36 -14.19 -3.75 0.43
CA ASP A 36 -13.62 -3.14 1.64
C ASP A 36 -12.80 -1.90 1.30
N ILE A 37 -12.00 -1.99 0.22
CA ILE A 37 -11.15 -0.89 -0.26
C ILE A 37 -12.00 0.25 -0.79
N ASN A 38 -13.04 -0.05 -1.58
CA ASN A 38 -13.99 0.94 -2.07
C ASN A 38 -14.76 1.62 -0.93
N PHE A 39 -15.07 0.90 0.15
CA PHE A 39 -15.65 1.51 1.33
C PHE A 39 -14.71 2.56 1.94
N ALA A 40 -13.42 2.23 2.12
CA ALA A 40 -12.44 3.18 2.62
C ALA A 40 -12.25 4.39 1.69
N ALA A 41 -12.18 4.16 0.37
CA ALA A 41 -12.06 5.21 -0.63
C ALA A 41 -13.27 6.15 -0.61
N ASN A 42 -14.49 5.61 -0.60
CA ASN A 42 -15.73 6.40 -0.51
C ASN A 42 -15.82 7.22 0.79
N TYR A 43 -15.36 6.64 1.90
CA TYR A 43 -15.31 7.34 3.18
C TYR A 43 -14.34 8.54 3.13
N LEU A 44 -13.14 8.35 2.54
CA LEU A 44 -12.19 9.45 2.32
C LEU A 44 -12.75 10.51 1.38
N ALA A 45 -13.36 10.10 0.26
CA ALA A 45 -13.97 11.01 -0.70
C ALA A 45 -15.05 11.88 -0.05
N LYS A 46 -15.88 11.29 0.81
CA LYS A 46 -16.86 12.04 1.61
C LYS A 46 -16.18 13.10 2.48
N ILE A 47 -15.12 12.74 3.22
CA ILE A 47 -14.39 13.69 4.07
C ILE A 47 -13.80 14.84 3.24
N VAL A 48 -13.22 14.54 2.08
CA VAL A 48 -12.66 15.54 1.17
C VAL A 48 -13.72 16.53 0.71
N LYS A 49 -14.88 16.04 0.24
CA LYS A 49 -15.98 16.86 -0.24
C LYS A 49 -16.58 17.73 0.87
N GLU A 50 -16.89 17.14 2.01
CA GLU A 50 -17.55 17.83 3.14
C GLU A 50 -16.66 18.92 3.77
N ASN A 51 -15.34 18.82 3.64
CA ASN A 51 -14.39 19.75 4.25
C ASN A 51 -13.58 20.56 3.21
N ASN A 52 -13.93 20.46 1.92
CA ASN A 52 -13.26 21.15 0.81
C ASN A 52 -11.73 20.96 0.84
N LEU A 53 -11.30 19.72 1.00
CA LEU A 53 -9.88 19.35 1.09
C LEU A 53 -9.28 19.02 -0.28
N THR A 54 -7.97 19.07 -0.38
CA THR A 54 -7.24 18.42 -1.48
C THR A 54 -7.44 16.91 -1.41
N PRO A 55 -7.31 16.19 -2.56
CA PRO A 55 -7.45 14.73 -2.57
C PRO A 55 -6.56 14.03 -1.54
N LYS A 56 -7.10 13.01 -0.92
CA LYS A 56 -6.41 12.20 0.08
C LYS A 56 -5.71 11.01 -0.58
N ILE A 57 -4.59 10.59 -0.01
CA ILE A 57 -3.92 9.37 -0.40
C ILE A 57 -4.50 8.21 0.42
N LEU A 58 -4.85 7.12 -0.27
CA LEU A 58 -5.19 5.83 0.32
C LEU A 58 -4.05 4.85 0.00
N VAL A 59 -3.25 4.52 1.00
CA VAL A 59 -2.15 3.56 0.87
C VAL A 59 -2.66 2.18 1.23
N ILE A 60 -2.54 1.22 0.29
CA ILE A 60 -2.93 -0.18 0.47
C ILE A 60 -1.66 -1.00 0.54
N HIS A 61 -1.34 -1.53 1.72
CA HIS A 61 -0.16 -2.37 1.93
C HIS A 61 -0.35 -3.75 1.31
N ARG A 62 0.66 -4.24 0.59
CA ARG A 62 0.58 -5.53 -0.08
C ARG A 62 1.95 -6.16 -0.28
N TYR A 63 2.08 -7.46 0.03
CA TYR A 63 3.26 -8.26 -0.27
C TYR A 63 2.94 -9.70 -0.70
N THR A 64 1.66 -10.07 -0.75
CA THR A 64 1.18 -11.34 -1.31
C THR A 64 -0.06 -11.14 -2.17
N GLN A 65 -0.34 -12.12 -3.05
CA GLN A 65 -1.50 -12.06 -3.95
C GLN A 65 -2.82 -11.91 -3.18
N ASN A 66 -3.02 -12.72 -2.16
CA ASN A 66 -4.31 -12.82 -1.46
C ASN A 66 -4.58 -11.67 -0.47
N MET A 67 -3.64 -10.76 -0.25
CA MET A 67 -3.89 -9.58 0.57
C MET A 67 -4.94 -8.65 -0.04
N VAL A 68 -5.01 -8.60 -1.38
CA VAL A 68 -6.03 -7.83 -2.10
C VAL A 68 -6.70 -8.75 -3.11
N THR A 69 -8.03 -8.89 -3.02
CA THR A 69 -8.84 -9.68 -3.96
C THR A 69 -9.73 -8.78 -4.80
N ASN A 70 -10.02 -9.23 -6.03
CA ASN A 70 -10.87 -8.52 -6.99
C ASN A 70 -10.39 -7.09 -7.29
N TYR A 71 -9.07 -6.87 -7.40
CA TYR A 71 -8.48 -5.54 -7.55
C TYR A 71 -9.06 -4.75 -8.75
N GLN A 72 -9.51 -5.42 -9.81
CA GLN A 72 -10.15 -4.78 -10.98
C GLN A 72 -11.46 -4.05 -10.62
N ASP A 73 -12.08 -4.44 -9.52
CA ASP A 73 -13.31 -3.83 -9.02
C ASP A 73 -13.06 -2.64 -8.09
N ILE A 74 -11.80 -2.30 -7.82
CA ILE A 74 -11.43 -1.10 -7.06
C ILE A 74 -11.68 0.11 -7.96
N LYS A 75 -12.51 1.05 -7.46
CA LYS A 75 -12.98 2.22 -8.23
C LYS A 75 -12.17 3.47 -7.84
N PRO A 76 -11.33 4.01 -8.74
CA PRO A 76 -10.70 5.30 -8.53
C PRO A 76 -11.74 6.42 -8.39
N LEU A 77 -11.49 7.36 -7.48
CA LEU A 77 -12.32 8.53 -7.24
C LEU A 77 -11.47 9.81 -7.36
N PRO A 78 -12.02 10.93 -7.88
CA PRO A 78 -11.27 12.17 -8.02
C PRO A 78 -10.70 12.71 -6.71
N GLU A 79 -11.36 12.40 -5.59
CA GLU A 79 -11.00 12.86 -4.25
C GLU A 79 -9.96 11.97 -3.56
N VAL A 80 -9.60 10.82 -4.16
CA VAL A 80 -8.72 9.82 -3.53
C VAL A 80 -7.67 9.33 -4.52
N GLN A 81 -6.42 9.40 -4.12
CA GLN A 81 -5.29 8.83 -4.85
C GLN A 81 -4.93 7.48 -4.23
N ILE A 82 -5.19 6.40 -4.96
CA ILE A 82 -4.95 5.03 -4.48
C ILE A 82 -3.52 4.61 -4.80
N VAL A 83 -2.77 4.22 -3.78
CA VAL A 83 -1.40 3.70 -3.90
C VAL A 83 -1.38 2.23 -3.50
N MET A 84 -1.10 1.33 -4.46
CA MET A 84 -0.74 -0.05 -4.14
C MET A 84 0.71 -0.08 -3.68
N HIS A 85 0.93 -0.39 -2.41
CA HIS A 85 2.19 -0.18 -1.72
C HIS A 85 2.87 -1.51 -1.38
N MET A 86 4.03 -1.77 -2.00
CA MET A 86 4.84 -2.94 -1.69
C MET A 86 5.39 -2.84 -0.26
N ASP A 87 4.96 -3.71 0.64
CA ASP A 87 5.27 -3.69 2.08
C ASP A 87 6.09 -4.91 2.57
N GLY A 88 6.58 -5.74 1.67
CA GLY A 88 7.42 -6.88 2.02
C GLY A 88 8.82 -6.46 2.45
N TRP A 89 9.32 -6.99 3.57
CA TRP A 89 10.72 -6.82 3.99
C TRP A 89 11.62 -7.93 3.45
N GLY A 90 12.91 -7.66 3.40
CA GLY A 90 13.96 -8.59 2.99
C GLY A 90 14.94 -7.97 2.00
N VAL A 91 15.83 -8.82 1.50
CA VAL A 91 16.89 -8.42 0.55
C VAL A 91 16.30 -7.90 -0.77
N GLU A 92 17.09 -7.09 -1.46
CA GLU A 92 16.72 -6.44 -2.71
C GLU A 92 16.05 -7.35 -3.75
N PRO A 93 16.58 -8.53 -4.14
CA PRO A 93 15.96 -9.37 -5.15
C PRO A 93 14.57 -9.85 -4.75
N LYS A 94 14.36 -10.16 -3.46
CA LYS A 94 13.06 -10.56 -2.92
C LYS A 94 12.04 -9.43 -3.02
N LYS A 95 12.44 -8.22 -2.70
CA LYS A 95 11.58 -7.03 -2.74
C LYS A 95 11.20 -6.66 -4.18
N ILE A 96 12.16 -6.70 -5.11
CA ILE A 96 11.91 -6.51 -6.54
C ILE A 96 10.91 -7.55 -7.06
N ASN A 97 11.12 -8.82 -6.71
CA ASN A 97 10.23 -9.91 -7.11
C ASN A 97 8.80 -9.69 -6.58
N THR A 98 8.66 -9.31 -5.31
CA THR A 98 7.36 -8.99 -4.71
C THR A 98 6.67 -7.83 -5.43
N TYR A 99 7.42 -6.77 -5.75
CA TYR A 99 6.90 -5.61 -6.48
C TYR A 99 6.43 -6.00 -7.88
N GLN A 100 7.20 -6.79 -8.61
CA GLN A 100 6.87 -7.24 -9.96
C GLN A 100 5.72 -8.23 -10.01
N GLN A 101 5.58 -9.10 -9.00
CA GLN A 101 4.51 -10.10 -8.98
C GLN A 101 3.15 -9.55 -8.52
N PHE A 102 3.14 -8.67 -7.52
CA PHE A 102 1.89 -8.30 -6.85
C PHE A 102 1.53 -6.81 -6.96
N ILE A 103 2.48 -5.94 -7.26
CA ILE A 103 2.22 -4.50 -7.37
C ILE A 103 2.19 -4.04 -8.81
N TYR A 104 3.21 -4.40 -9.59
CA TYR A 104 3.33 -4.04 -11.01
C TYR A 104 2.09 -4.40 -11.84
N PRO A 105 1.54 -5.64 -11.77
CA PRO A 105 0.40 -6.02 -12.59
C PRO A 105 -0.95 -5.47 -12.10
N GLU A 106 -1.00 -5.01 -10.85
CA GLU A 106 -2.25 -4.62 -10.19
C GLU A 106 -2.16 -3.26 -9.45
N PRO A 107 -1.73 -2.17 -10.13
CA PRO A 107 -1.43 -0.89 -9.47
C PRO A 107 -2.68 -0.07 -9.09
N VAL A 108 -3.83 -0.31 -9.69
CA VAL A 108 -5.05 0.52 -9.66
C VAL A 108 -4.80 1.92 -10.20
N GLN A 109 -4.09 2.81 -9.48
CA GLN A 109 -3.70 4.14 -9.95
C GLN A 109 -2.18 4.35 -9.84
N PHE A 110 -1.63 4.19 -8.65
CA PHE A 110 -0.24 4.49 -8.34
C PHE A 110 0.42 3.33 -7.59
N THR A 111 1.74 3.25 -7.68
CA THR A 111 2.52 2.27 -6.93
C THR A 111 3.39 2.93 -5.88
N GLY A 112 3.64 2.19 -4.80
CA GLY A 112 4.53 2.60 -3.73
C GLY A 112 5.48 1.49 -3.31
N PHE A 113 6.56 1.86 -2.61
CA PHE A 113 7.59 0.95 -2.17
C PHE A 113 8.04 1.27 -0.75
N LYS A 114 7.97 0.30 0.15
CA LYS A 114 8.38 0.44 1.55
C LYS A 114 9.74 -0.20 1.79
N LEU A 115 10.53 0.44 2.61
CA LEU A 115 11.88 0.05 2.97
C LEU A 115 12.00 -0.01 4.49
N PHE A 116 12.70 -1.01 4.97
CA PHE A 116 12.91 -1.24 6.39
C PHE A 116 14.40 -1.15 6.71
N TYR A 117 14.83 -0.11 7.39
CA TYR A 117 16.24 0.10 7.74
C TYR A 117 16.90 -1.11 8.41
N LYS A 118 16.18 -1.79 9.28
CA LYS A 118 16.69 -2.95 10.01
C LYS A 118 16.43 -4.26 9.25
N ASN A 119 15.20 -4.48 8.79
CA ASN A 119 14.80 -5.79 8.31
C ASN A 119 15.28 -6.10 6.88
N ASP A 120 15.55 -5.06 6.08
CA ASP A 120 16.09 -5.25 4.73
C ASP A 120 17.62 -5.49 4.74
N THR A 121 18.28 -5.28 5.89
CA THR A 121 19.73 -5.42 6.08
C THR A 121 20.13 -6.54 7.04
N LEU A 122 19.26 -7.53 7.25
CA LEU A 122 19.55 -8.66 8.16
C LEU A 122 20.62 -9.61 7.61
N GLU A 123 20.75 -9.72 6.29
CA GLU A 123 21.75 -10.57 5.67
C GLU A 123 23.08 -9.81 5.52
N PRO A 124 24.25 -10.44 5.82
CA PRO A 124 25.54 -9.79 5.66
C PRO A 124 25.80 -9.29 4.24
N GLY A 125 26.26 -8.05 4.11
CA GLY A 125 26.56 -7.43 2.80
C GLY A 125 25.36 -6.84 2.07
N THR A 126 24.19 -6.82 2.69
CA THR A 126 22.98 -6.16 2.14
C THR A 126 22.87 -4.72 2.59
N SER A 127 22.23 -3.90 1.78
CA SER A 127 21.93 -2.49 2.04
C SER A 127 20.46 -2.19 1.74
N VAL A 128 19.97 -1.10 2.29
CA VAL A 128 18.65 -0.57 1.91
C VAL A 128 18.78 0.09 0.54
N PHE A 129 17.79 -0.08 -0.33
CA PHE A 129 17.72 0.64 -1.61
C PHE A 129 17.90 2.14 -1.45
N SER A 130 18.70 2.73 -2.31
CA SER A 130 18.75 4.17 -2.49
C SER A 130 17.51 4.67 -3.27
N PRO A 131 17.15 5.95 -3.14
CA PRO A 131 16.09 6.53 -3.96
C PRO A 131 16.35 6.38 -5.48
N GLU A 132 17.61 6.50 -5.90
CA GLU A 132 18.00 6.38 -7.30
C GLU A 132 17.77 4.97 -7.86
N GLU A 133 17.95 3.93 -7.05
CA GLU A 133 17.67 2.54 -7.42
C GLU A 133 16.17 2.30 -7.55
N LEU A 134 15.37 2.79 -6.60
CA LEU A 134 13.92 2.69 -6.63
C LEU A 134 13.32 3.39 -7.85
N LEU A 135 13.86 4.55 -8.21
CA LEU A 135 13.39 5.31 -9.36
C LEU A 135 13.70 4.66 -10.73
N LYS A 136 14.48 3.59 -10.75
CA LYS A 136 14.74 2.74 -11.95
C LYS A 136 13.69 1.64 -12.11
N LEU A 137 12.88 1.35 -11.09
CA LEU A 137 11.82 0.35 -11.18
C LEU A 137 10.75 0.74 -12.19
N SER A 138 10.09 -0.24 -12.78
CA SER A 138 8.97 -0.06 -13.70
C SER A 138 7.76 -0.89 -13.22
N PRO A 139 6.58 -0.26 -12.98
CA PRO A 139 6.39 1.20 -12.95
C PRO A 139 7.22 1.84 -11.84
N LYS A 140 7.56 3.10 -12.05
CA LYS A 140 8.28 3.87 -11.03
C LYS A 140 7.38 4.10 -9.81
N PRO A 141 7.79 3.69 -8.59
CA PRO A 141 7.02 4.01 -7.41
C PRO A 141 7.01 5.53 -7.17
N ILE A 142 5.84 6.08 -6.89
CA ILE A 142 5.68 7.51 -6.60
C ILE A 142 5.47 7.78 -5.11
N TYR A 143 5.25 6.73 -4.32
CA TYR A 143 5.17 6.79 -2.86
C TYR A 143 6.27 5.90 -2.28
N ILE A 144 7.24 6.50 -1.60
CA ILE A 144 8.38 5.80 -1.02
C ILE A 144 8.38 6.04 0.49
N GLN A 145 8.41 4.95 1.25
CA GLN A 145 8.39 4.99 2.72
C GLN A 145 9.62 4.27 3.27
N TYR A 146 10.38 4.96 4.10
CA TYR A 146 11.45 4.38 4.92
C TYR A 146 10.98 4.23 6.37
N GLN A 147 11.18 3.04 6.95
CA GLN A 147 10.77 2.72 8.32
C GLN A 147 11.89 2.05 9.11
#